data_dc77cb84370effc45c3b6cfe80d177b5
#
_entry.id   dc77cb84370effc45c3b6cfe80d177b5
#
_cell.length_a   1.000
_cell.length_b   1.000
_cell.length_c   1.000
_cell.angle_alpha   90.00
_cell.angle_beta   90.00
_cell.angle_gamma   90.00
#
_symmetry.space_group_name_H-M   'P 1'
#
loop_
_entity.id
_entity.type
_entity.pdbx_description
1 polymer ?
#
loop_
_entity_poly.entity_id
_entity_poly.type
_entity_poly.pdbx_seq_one_letter_code
_entity_poly.pdbx_strand_id
1 'polypeptide(L)'
;MRKEAKHLYQKAIDSLTLSIELFNRPNDCGRIHGVLIFMDHSFEMLLKASIIHKGGKIKEKGAKETIGFGACVRKGFSDNAIKFLSETDVLTLQTINGLRDAAQHYTLEMSEQYLYFQAQAGLTLFRDIAKKVFNIDLKTQLPVRVLPLSTTPPLDIHAFFSTEVLEIKKLLAPKSRKKLEATEKLRALAIMENAIQG
;
A
#
# COMPACT_ATOMS: atom_id res chain seq x y z
N MET A 1 7.17 -22.64 5.13
CA MET A 1 7.28 -21.73 3.95
C MET A 1 8.36 -22.26 3.00
N ARG A 2 8.09 -22.31 1.68
CA ARG A 2 9.11 -22.72 0.66
C ARG A 2 10.25 -21.69 0.63
N LYS A 3 11.48 -22.11 0.27
CA LYS A 3 12.69 -21.27 0.28
C LYS A 3 12.50 -19.97 -0.52
N GLU A 4 11.94 -20.06 -1.72
CA GLU A 4 11.66 -18.90 -2.58
C GLU A 4 10.64 -17.93 -1.94
N ALA A 5 9.53 -18.45 -1.39
CA ALA A 5 8.54 -17.63 -0.69
C ALA A 5 9.15 -16.94 0.55
N LYS A 6 10.04 -17.61 1.27
CA LYS A 6 10.75 -17.02 2.42
C LYS A 6 11.65 -15.86 1.99
N HIS A 7 12.36 -16.01 0.88
CA HIS A 7 13.23 -14.95 0.35
C HIS A 7 12.43 -13.72 -0.09
N LEU A 8 11.31 -13.92 -0.81
CA LEU A 8 10.43 -12.83 -1.21
C LEU A 8 9.76 -12.15 -0.01
N TYR A 9 9.33 -12.93 0.98
CA TYR A 9 8.78 -12.40 2.22
C TYR A 9 9.81 -11.53 2.96
N GLN A 10 11.08 -11.96 3.04
CA GLN A 10 12.12 -11.13 3.65
C GLN A 10 12.31 -9.82 2.89
N LYS A 11 12.35 -9.85 1.55
CA LYS A 11 12.40 -8.62 0.74
C LYS A 11 11.19 -7.71 1.00
N ALA A 12 10.02 -8.29 1.22
CA ALA A 12 8.83 -7.52 1.56
C ALA A 12 8.99 -6.80 2.91
N ILE A 13 9.52 -7.49 3.93
CA ILE A 13 9.82 -6.90 5.25
C ILE A 13 10.89 -5.80 5.14
N ASP A 14 11.97 -6.04 4.40
CA ASP A 14 13.04 -5.06 4.22
C ASP A 14 12.51 -3.77 3.57
N SER A 15 11.70 -3.91 2.52
CA SER A 15 11.07 -2.75 1.84
C SER A 15 10.06 -2.05 2.72
N LEU A 16 9.23 -2.78 3.47
CA LEU A 16 8.30 -2.19 4.43
C LEU A 16 9.04 -1.39 5.51
N THR A 17 10.13 -1.95 6.04
CA THR A 17 10.98 -1.27 7.02
C THR A 17 11.51 0.05 6.46
N LEU A 18 12.06 0.04 5.24
CA LEU A 18 12.53 1.26 4.55
C LEU A 18 11.40 2.29 4.36
N SER A 19 10.20 1.83 3.98
CA SER A 19 9.04 2.73 3.87
C SER A 19 8.72 3.43 5.18
N ILE A 20 8.71 2.68 6.31
CA ILE A 20 8.45 3.24 7.64
C ILE A 20 9.58 4.18 8.09
N GLU A 21 10.84 3.83 7.85
CA GLU A 21 11.99 4.69 8.16
C GLU A 21 11.92 6.00 7.38
N LEU A 22 11.57 5.95 6.10
CA LEU A 22 11.37 7.15 5.29
C LEU A 22 10.19 7.98 5.76
N PHE A 23 9.11 7.33 6.21
CA PHE A 23 7.98 8.03 6.81
C PHE A 23 8.40 8.83 8.04
N ASN A 24 9.23 8.26 8.90
CA ASN A 24 9.67 8.86 10.17
C ASN A 24 10.89 9.79 10.04
N ARG A 25 11.46 9.95 8.84
CA ARG A 25 12.64 10.81 8.68
C ARG A 25 12.28 12.30 8.87
N PRO A 26 13.16 13.09 9.50
CA PRO A 26 12.91 14.51 9.75
C PRO A 26 13.01 15.41 8.51
N ASN A 27 13.55 14.90 7.41
CA ASN A 27 13.75 15.66 6.17
C ASN A 27 12.72 15.23 5.12
N ASP A 28 12.00 16.20 4.55
CA ASP A 28 10.93 15.95 3.56
C ASP A 28 11.44 15.63 2.15
N CYS A 29 12.74 15.86 1.87
CA CYS A 29 13.30 15.60 0.55
C CYS A 29 13.12 14.13 0.15
N GLY A 30 12.32 13.87 -0.89
CA GLY A 30 12.02 12.53 -1.39
C GLY A 30 11.21 11.63 -0.44
N ARG A 31 10.71 12.17 0.68
CA ARG A 31 10.01 11.40 1.72
C ARG A 31 8.74 10.76 1.18
N ILE A 32 7.83 11.54 0.63
CA ILE A 32 6.56 11.05 0.07
C ILE A 32 6.82 9.98 -1.00
N HIS A 33 7.67 10.28 -1.96
CA HIS A 33 8.02 9.35 -3.05
C HIS A 33 8.62 8.05 -2.52
N GLY A 34 9.58 8.16 -1.60
CA GLY A 34 10.25 7.00 -1.02
C GLY A 34 9.28 6.11 -0.24
N VAL A 35 8.41 6.69 0.59
CA VAL A 35 7.37 5.95 1.33
C VAL A 35 6.50 5.15 0.38
N LEU A 36 5.95 5.77 -0.67
CA LEU A 36 5.05 5.14 -1.61
C LEU A 36 5.75 4.06 -2.46
N ILE A 37 6.96 4.33 -2.95
CA ILE A 37 7.72 3.37 -3.76
C ILE A 37 8.07 2.13 -2.95
N PHE A 38 8.59 2.28 -1.74
CA PHE A 38 8.96 1.13 -0.92
C PHE A 38 7.74 0.40 -0.35
N MET A 39 6.64 1.10 -0.08
CA MET A 39 5.37 0.47 0.32
C MET A 39 4.83 -0.42 -0.82
N ASP A 40 4.74 0.10 -2.04
CA ASP A 40 4.29 -0.66 -3.22
C ASP A 40 5.20 -1.86 -3.48
N HIS A 41 6.53 -1.69 -3.46
CA HIS A 41 7.47 -2.79 -3.63
C HIS A 41 7.33 -3.85 -2.53
N SER A 42 7.10 -3.43 -1.28
CA SER A 42 6.87 -4.36 -0.18
C SER A 42 5.66 -5.25 -0.44
N PHE A 43 4.56 -4.67 -0.93
CA PHE A 43 3.37 -5.42 -1.29
C PHE A 43 3.59 -6.32 -2.50
N GLU A 44 4.30 -5.89 -3.53
CA GLU A 44 4.60 -6.76 -4.67
C GLU A 44 5.34 -8.03 -4.22
N MET A 45 6.33 -7.87 -3.34
CA MET A 45 7.09 -9.01 -2.79
C MET A 45 6.23 -9.87 -1.86
N LEU A 46 5.39 -9.28 -1.02
CA LEU A 46 4.46 -9.99 -0.14
C LEU A 46 3.45 -10.82 -0.93
N LEU A 47 2.85 -10.24 -1.97
CA LEU A 47 1.88 -10.91 -2.83
C LEU A 47 2.52 -12.09 -3.57
N LYS A 48 3.71 -11.92 -4.13
CA LYS A 48 4.46 -13.00 -4.77
C LYS A 48 4.79 -14.13 -3.79
N ALA A 49 5.25 -13.78 -2.58
CA ALA A 49 5.50 -14.74 -1.52
C ALA A 49 4.24 -15.53 -1.15
N SER A 50 3.10 -14.82 -1.02
CA SER A 50 1.79 -15.40 -0.69
C SER A 50 1.30 -16.38 -1.75
N ILE A 51 1.41 -16.00 -3.04
CA ILE A 51 1.05 -16.84 -4.17
C ILE A 51 1.85 -18.15 -4.16
N ILE A 52 3.17 -18.06 -4.02
CA ILE A 52 4.04 -19.26 -3.96
C ILE A 52 3.73 -20.10 -2.73
N HIS A 53 3.52 -19.48 -1.57
CA HIS A 53 3.21 -20.18 -0.34
C HIS A 53 1.93 -21.00 -0.45
N LYS A 54 0.91 -20.45 -1.13
CA LYS A 54 -0.36 -21.14 -1.41
C LYS A 54 -0.30 -22.11 -2.61
N GLY A 55 0.88 -22.34 -3.19
CA GLY A 55 1.08 -23.30 -4.27
C GLY A 55 0.92 -22.74 -5.69
N GLY A 56 0.66 -21.44 -5.82
CA GLY A 56 0.58 -20.76 -7.11
C GLY A 56 1.96 -20.52 -7.74
N LYS A 57 1.94 -20.04 -8.99
CA LYS A 57 3.15 -19.70 -9.75
C LYS A 57 3.17 -18.21 -10.03
N ILE A 58 4.35 -17.59 -9.87
CA ILE A 58 4.59 -16.18 -10.16
C ILE A 58 5.32 -15.97 -11.50
N LYS A 59 5.60 -17.02 -12.23
CA LYS A 59 6.27 -16.97 -13.51
C LYS A 59 5.47 -17.78 -14.53
N GLU A 60 5.19 -17.19 -15.68
CA GLU A 60 4.54 -17.89 -16.79
C GLU A 60 5.53 -18.78 -17.52
N LYS A 61 5.01 -19.81 -18.18
CA LYS A 61 5.86 -20.76 -18.93
C LYS A 61 6.59 -20.01 -20.06
N GLY A 62 7.92 -20.05 -20.03
CA GLY A 62 8.76 -19.36 -21.03
C GLY A 62 9.04 -17.88 -20.75
N ALA A 63 8.40 -17.25 -19.77
CA ALA A 63 8.68 -15.86 -19.40
C ALA A 63 10.04 -15.74 -18.71
N LYS A 64 10.79 -14.69 -19.02
CA LYS A 64 12.03 -14.34 -18.31
C LYS A 64 11.75 -13.71 -16.93
N GLU A 65 10.69 -12.92 -16.85
CA GLU A 65 10.31 -12.14 -15.68
C GLU A 65 9.15 -12.77 -14.90
N THR A 66 9.02 -12.38 -13.65
CA THR A 66 7.87 -12.73 -12.81
C THR A 66 6.69 -11.79 -13.09
N ILE A 67 5.47 -12.22 -12.75
CA ILE A 67 4.27 -11.39 -12.89
C ILE A 67 4.42 -10.10 -12.07
N GLY A 68 3.92 -8.98 -12.61
CA GLY A 68 3.92 -7.67 -11.94
C GLY A 68 2.82 -7.53 -10.89
N PHE A 69 2.82 -6.38 -10.20
CA PHE A 69 1.92 -6.07 -9.09
C PHE A 69 0.44 -6.34 -9.40
N GLY A 70 -0.11 -5.74 -10.47
CA GLY A 70 -1.52 -5.90 -10.82
C GLY A 70 -1.92 -7.34 -11.15
N ALA A 71 -1.02 -8.15 -11.72
CA ALA A 71 -1.25 -9.57 -11.96
C ALA A 71 -1.23 -10.37 -10.64
N CYS A 72 -0.38 -9.99 -9.68
CA CYS A 72 -0.37 -10.58 -8.34
C CYS A 72 -1.68 -10.30 -7.61
N VAL A 73 -2.19 -9.07 -7.67
CA VAL A 73 -3.47 -8.68 -7.05
C VAL A 73 -4.61 -9.47 -7.64
N ARG A 74 -4.74 -9.51 -8.98
CA ARG A 74 -5.78 -10.31 -9.65
C ARG A 74 -5.72 -11.79 -9.23
N LYS A 75 -4.53 -12.36 -9.19
CA LYS A 75 -4.34 -13.77 -8.84
C LYS A 75 -4.70 -14.04 -7.38
N GLY A 76 -4.31 -13.18 -6.46
CA GLY A 76 -4.66 -13.27 -5.04
C GLY A 76 -6.15 -13.10 -4.76
N PHE A 77 -6.87 -12.40 -5.63
CA PHE A 77 -8.30 -12.13 -5.47
C PHE A 77 -9.20 -13.15 -6.18
N SER A 78 -8.93 -13.50 -7.44
CA SER A 78 -9.84 -14.26 -8.30
C SER A 78 -9.49 -15.73 -8.48
N ASP A 79 -8.27 -16.16 -8.20
CA ASP A 79 -7.86 -17.56 -8.34
C ASP A 79 -8.32 -18.38 -7.13
N ASN A 80 -9.38 -19.16 -7.28
CA ASN A 80 -10.00 -19.94 -6.20
C ASN A 80 -9.04 -20.87 -5.48
N ALA A 81 -7.97 -21.35 -6.15
CA ALA A 81 -6.99 -22.25 -5.54
C ALA A 81 -6.07 -21.54 -4.53
N ILE A 82 -5.87 -20.24 -4.71
CA ILE A 82 -4.90 -19.47 -3.91
C ILE A 82 -5.50 -18.22 -3.27
N LYS A 83 -6.77 -17.91 -3.50
CA LYS A 83 -7.44 -16.69 -3.03
C LYS A 83 -7.12 -16.39 -1.56
N PHE A 84 -6.66 -15.16 -1.30
CA PHE A 84 -6.37 -14.64 0.04
C PHE A 84 -6.74 -13.17 0.21
N LEU A 85 -7.09 -12.45 -0.87
CA LEU A 85 -7.50 -11.05 -0.83
C LEU A 85 -9.03 -10.91 -0.82
N SER A 86 -9.52 -9.91 -0.11
CA SER A 86 -10.89 -9.39 -0.18
C SER A 86 -11.00 -8.22 -1.17
N GLU A 87 -12.20 -7.74 -1.44
CA GLU A 87 -12.40 -6.55 -2.29
C GLU A 87 -11.77 -5.30 -1.66
N THR A 88 -11.89 -5.13 -0.35
CA THR A 88 -11.28 -4.01 0.38
C THR A 88 -9.75 -4.05 0.31
N ASP A 89 -9.15 -5.26 0.41
CA ASP A 89 -7.70 -5.42 0.24
C ASP A 89 -7.25 -5.00 -1.16
N VAL A 90 -8.01 -5.40 -2.19
CA VAL A 90 -7.72 -5.03 -3.59
C VAL A 90 -7.78 -3.52 -3.79
N LEU A 91 -8.78 -2.85 -3.24
CA LEU A 91 -8.92 -1.40 -3.33
C LEU A 91 -7.73 -0.69 -2.67
N THR A 92 -7.34 -1.11 -1.46
CA THR A 92 -6.17 -0.55 -0.76
C THR A 92 -4.89 -0.75 -1.58
N LEU A 93 -4.67 -1.95 -2.12
CA LEU A 93 -3.51 -2.25 -2.95
C LEU A 93 -3.47 -1.41 -4.23
N GLN A 94 -4.61 -1.25 -4.91
CA GLN A 94 -4.71 -0.42 -6.11
C GLN A 94 -4.46 1.05 -5.81
N THR A 95 -4.94 1.56 -4.66
CA THR A 95 -4.69 2.93 -4.22
C THR A 95 -3.20 3.18 -3.98
N ILE A 96 -2.52 2.28 -3.25
CA ILE A 96 -1.08 2.39 -3.01
C ILE A 96 -0.30 2.36 -4.33
N ASN A 97 -0.65 1.46 -5.25
CA ASN A 97 -0.02 1.35 -6.55
C ASN A 97 -0.26 2.61 -7.42
N GLY A 98 -1.48 3.14 -7.44
CA GLY A 98 -1.80 4.39 -8.14
C GLY A 98 -1.05 5.60 -7.58
N LEU A 99 -0.94 5.71 -6.25
CA LEU A 99 -0.16 6.77 -5.61
C LEU A 99 1.34 6.64 -5.91
N ARG A 100 1.88 5.42 -5.95
CA ARG A 100 3.26 5.18 -6.36
C ARG A 100 3.51 5.59 -7.81
N ASP A 101 2.60 5.25 -8.72
CA ASP A 101 2.69 5.65 -10.13
C ASP A 101 2.67 7.18 -10.25
N ALA A 102 1.77 7.85 -9.53
CA ALA A 102 1.73 9.31 -9.49
C ALA A 102 3.04 9.91 -8.93
N ALA A 103 3.58 9.31 -7.87
CA ALA A 103 4.85 9.75 -7.28
C ALA A 103 6.05 9.57 -8.22
N GLN A 104 6.06 8.55 -9.06
CA GLN A 104 7.15 8.27 -9.99
C GLN A 104 7.11 9.13 -11.26
N HIS A 105 5.91 9.43 -11.76
CA HIS A 105 5.75 10.02 -13.09
C HIS A 105 5.28 11.48 -13.08
N TYR A 106 4.81 11.97 -11.94
CA TYR A 106 4.25 13.31 -11.78
C TYR A 106 4.73 13.97 -10.49
N THR A 107 4.56 15.30 -10.41
CA THR A 107 4.72 16.00 -9.14
C THR A 107 3.49 15.69 -8.27
N LEU A 108 3.68 14.85 -7.27
CA LEU A 108 2.63 14.50 -6.32
C LEU A 108 2.73 15.41 -5.10
N GLU A 109 1.74 16.28 -4.92
CA GLU A 109 1.54 17.01 -3.68
C GLU A 109 0.58 16.22 -2.78
N MET A 110 1.01 15.92 -1.57
CA MET A 110 0.25 15.12 -0.61
C MET A 110 0.40 15.73 0.77
N SER A 111 -0.74 15.88 1.48
CA SER A 111 -0.70 16.33 2.87
C SER A 111 -0.07 15.26 3.77
N GLU A 112 0.52 15.71 4.88
CA GLU A 112 1.11 14.82 5.89
C GLU A 112 0.07 13.82 6.43
N GLN A 113 -1.14 14.30 6.69
CA GLN A 113 -2.25 13.49 7.18
C GLN A 113 -2.63 12.39 6.18
N TYR A 114 -2.70 12.74 4.89
CA TYR A 114 -3.04 11.78 3.86
C TYR A 114 -1.96 10.69 3.71
N LEU A 115 -0.68 11.09 3.72
CA LEU A 115 0.43 10.13 3.73
C LEU A 115 0.38 9.21 4.95
N TYR A 116 0.10 9.77 6.14
CA TYR A 116 -0.04 9.00 7.37
C TYR A 116 -1.14 7.94 7.25
N PHE A 117 -2.32 8.32 6.78
CA PHE A 117 -3.43 7.38 6.64
C PHE A 117 -3.13 6.28 5.62
N GLN A 118 -2.53 6.62 4.49
CA GLN A 118 -2.16 5.62 3.48
C GLN A 118 -1.08 4.66 4.00
N ALA A 119 -0.08 5.19 4.68
CA ALA A 119 0.96 4.37 5.29
C ALA A 119 0.38 3.45 6.39
N GLN A 120 -0.52 3.96 7.22
CA GLN A 120 -1.18 3.19 8.27
C GLN A 120 -2.11 2.11 7.70
N ALA A 121 -2.90 2.44 6.67
CA ALA A 121 -3.76 1.47 5.97
C ALA A 121 -2.91 0.37 5.33
N GLY A 122 -1.81 0.74 4.68
CA GLY A 122 -0.85 -0.20 4.11
C GLY A 122 -0.24 -1.11 5.19
N LEU A 123 0.25 -0.55 6.29
CA LEU A 123 0.85 -1.34 7.37
C LEU A 123 -0.16 -2.33 7.97
N THR A 124 -1.41 -1.90 8.15
CA THR A 124 -2.50 -2.75 8.66
C THR A 124 -2.77 -3.90 7.69
N LEU A 125 -2.94 -3.62 6.41
CA LEU A 125 -3.16 -4.64 5.39
C LEU A 125 -1.99 -5.61 5.28
N PHE A 126 -0.75 -5.11 5.31
CA PHE A 126 0.44 -5.97 5.29
C PHE A 126 0.44 -6.95 6.48
N ARG A 127 0.18 -6.44 7.70
CA ARG A 127 0.04 -7.24 8.90
C ARG A 127 -1.01 -8.34 8.73
N ASP A 128 -2.17 -7.99 8.21
CA ASP A 128 -3.30 -8.91 8.09
C ASP A 128 -3.03 -10.01 7.05
N ILE A 129 -2.40 -9.67 5.91
CA ILE A 129 -1.95 -10.67 4.93
C ILE A 129 -0.87 -11.57 5.53
N ALA A 130 0.14 -11.00 6.23
CA ALA A 130 1.19 -11.78 6.87
C ALA A 130 0.64 -12.77 7.90
N LYS A 131 -0.33 -12.33 8.70
CA LYS A 131 -1.00 -13.18 9.68
C LYS A 131 -1.87 -14.24 9.01
N LYS A 132 -2.71 -13.85 8.04
CA LYS A 132 -3.66 -14.74 7.34
C LYS A 132 -2.96 -15.83 6.52
N VAL A 133 -1.89 -15.48 5.80
CA VAL A 133 -1.25 -16.39 4.86
C VAL A 133 -0.12 -17.20 5.50
N PHE A 134 0.70 -16.55 6.32
CA PHE A 134 1.92 -17.17 6.87
C PHE A 134 1.83 -17.49 8.36
N ASN A 135 0.77 -17.02 9.03
CA ASN A 135 0.60 -17.05 10.49
C ASN A 135 1.77 -16.36 11.24
N ILE A 136 2.31 -15.30 10.65
CA ILE A 136 3.41 -14.52 11.23
C ILE A 136 2.84 -13.23 11.85
N ASP A 137 3.29 -12.91 13.07
CA ASP A 137 3.02 -11.61 13.68
C ASP A 137 4.07 -10.61 13.19
N LEU A 138 3.60 -9.56 12.50
CA LEU A 138 4.47 -8.52 11.94
C LEU A 138 5.32 -7.82 13.00
N LYS A 139 4.82 -7.70 14.23
CA LYS A 139 5.56 -7.08 15.34
C LYS A 139 6.89 -7.79 15.64
N THR A 140 6.97 -9.09 15.37
CA THR A 140 8.21 -9.88 15.59
C THR A 140 9.21 -9.75 14.44
N GLN A 141 8.79 -9.15 13.33
CA GLN A 141 9.59 -9.03 12.11
C GLN A 141 10.17 -7.62 11.90
N LEU A 142 9.54 -6.63 12.50
CA LEU A 142 10.01 -5.24 12.39
C LEU A 142 11.03 -4.93 13.49
N PRO A 143 12.08 -4.15 13.18
CA PRO A 143 13.02 -3.68 14.20
C PRO A 143 12.30 -2.86 15.28
N VAL A 144 12.67 -3.06 16.53
CA VAL A 144 12.06 -2.36 17.69
C VAL A 144 12.16 -0.82 17.56
N ARG A 145 13.16 -0.34 16.81
CA ARG A 145 13.39 1.11 16.56
C ARG A 145 12.54 1.70 15.44
N VAL A 146 11.81 0.88 14.70
CA VAL A 146 10.91 1.33 13.63
C VAL A 146 9.55 1.59 14.25
N LEU A 147 9.38 2.77 14.85
CA LEU A 147 8.11 3.22 15.39
C LEU A 147 7.59 4.37 14.52
N PRO A 148 6.34 4.30 14.02
CA PRO A 148 5.70 5.45 13.39
C PRO A 148 5.40 6.49 14.48
N LEU A 149 6.26 7.50 14.59
CA LEU A 149 6.05 8.66 15.45
C LEU A 149 5.59 9.82 14.57
N SER A 150 4.35 10.24 14.72
CA SER A 150 3.90 11.53 14.21
C SER A 150 3.88 12.55 15.37
N THR A 151 4.56 13.66 15.20
CA THR A 151 4.52 14.79 16.16
C THR A 151 3.23 15.58 16.04
N THR A 152 2.52 15.42 14.95
CA THR A 152 1.20 16.02 14.70
C THR A 152 0.21 14.94 14.27
N PRO A 153 -0.31 14.15 15.22
CA PRO A 153 -1.39 13.23 14.90
C PRO A 153 -2.57 14.03 14.33
N PRO A 154 -3.36 13.46 13.42
CA PRO A 154 -4.56 14.12 12.90
C PRO A 154 -5.47 14.50 14.06
N LEU A 155 -5.63 15.81 14.29
CA LEU A 155 -6.38 16.34 15.43
C LEU A 155 -7.89 16.13 15.29
N ASP A 156 -8.38 16.01 14.05
CA ASP A 156 -9.80 15.81 13.77
C ASP A 156 -9.96 15.08 12.42
N ILE A 157 -10.44 13.85 12.49
CA ILE A 157 -10.75 13.02 11.32
C ILE A 157 -11.82 13.69 10.44
N HIS A 158 -12.82 14.35 11.03
CA HIS A 158 -13.87 15.04 10.27
C HIS A 158 -13.34 16.27 9.53
N ALA A 159 -12.46 17.04 10.14
CA ALA A 159 -11.79 18.17 9.50
C ALA A 159 -10.91 17.69 8.33
N PHE A 160 -10.20 16.57 8.51
CA PHE A 160 -9.42 15.94 7.45
C PHE A 160 -10.31 15.55 6.26
N PHE A 161 -11.38 14.77 6.48
CA PHE A 161 -12.31 14.38 5.41
C PHE A 161 -12.90 15.58 4.68
N SER A 162 -13.28 16.63 5.41
CA SER A 162 -13.81 17.86 4.83
C SER A 162 -12.80 18.55 3.93
N THR A 163 -11.54 18.60 4.32
CA THR A 163 -10.45 19.20 3.53
C THR A 163 -10.19 18.40 2.26
N GLU A 164 -10.06 17.07 2.36
CA GLU A 164 -9.83 16.21 1.20
C GLU A 164 -11.01 16.24 0.21
N VAL A 165 -12.25 16.27 0.70
CA VAL A 165 -13.44 16.44 -0.16
C VAL A 165 -13.41 17.77 -0.89
N LEU A 166 -12.97 18.86 -0.26
CA LEU A 166 -12.81 20.16 -0.90
C LEU A 166 -11.74 20.15 -1.99
N GLU A 167 -10.62 19.48 -1.75
CA GLU A 167 -9.57 19.31 -2.75
C GLU A 167 -10.04 18.47 -3.95
N ILE A 168 -10.74 17.37 -3.71
CA ILE A 168 -11.32 16.55 -4.77
C ILE A 168 -12.29 17.36 -5.62
N LYS A 169 -13.15 18.18 -5.00
CA LYS A 169 -14.04 19.09 -5.73
C LYS A 169 -13.28 20.06 -6.62
N LYS A 170 -12.14 20.59 -6.18
CA LYS A 170 -11.28 21.45 -7.02
C LYS A 170 -10.69 20.69 -8.21
N LEU A 171 -10.25 19.43 -7.99
CA LEU A 171 -9.72 18.58 -9.04
C LEU A 171 -10.78 18.17 -10.09
N LEU A 172 -12.04 18.08 -9.69
CA LEU A 172 -13.19 17.75 -10.55
C LEU A 172 -13.77 18.98 -11.27
N ALA A 173 -13.25 20.18 -11.01
CA ALA A 173 -13.75 21.41 -11.62
C ALA A 173 -13.76 21.32 -13.17
N PRO A 174 -14.73 22.00 -13.85
CA PRO A 174 -14.80 22.00 -15.31
C PRO A 174 -13.48 22.46 -15.92
N LYS A 175 -12.95 21.71 -16.88
CA LYS A 175 -11.64 21.90 -17.56
C LYS A 175 -10.40 21.35 -16.80
N SER A 176 -10.55 20.74 -15.66
CA SER A 176 -9.42 20.07 -15.00
C SER A 176 -9.02 18.79 -15.76
N ARG A 177 -7.73 18.62 -16.03
CA ARG A 177 -7.16 17.38 -16.59
C ARG A 177 -6.84 16.33 -15.52
N LYS A 178 -7.17 16.61 -14.24
CA LYS A 178 -6.79 15.81 -13.07
C LYS A 178 -7.91 14.86 -12.60
N LYS A 179 -8.78 14.43 -13.49
CA LYS A 179 -9.91 13.52 -13.15
C LYS A 179 -9.44 12.19 -12.58
N LEU A 180 -8.31 11.65 -13.07
CA LEU A 180 -7.76 10.38 -12.57
C LEU A 180 -7.29 10.54 -11.11
N GLU A 181 -6.55 11.60 -10.81
CA GLU A 181 -6.10 11.94 -9.46
C GLU A 181 -7.30 12.12 -8.50
N ALA A 182 -8.35 12.80 -8.94
CA ALA A 182 -9.58 12.93 -8.15
C ALA A 182 -10.26 11.58 -7.87
N THR A 183 -10.27 10.69 -8.85
CA THR A 183 -10.87 9.35 -8.70
C THR A 183 -10.07 8.50 -7.70
N GLU A 184 -8.75 8.54 -7.74
CA GLU A 184 -7.88 7.84 -6.79
C GLU A 184 -8.05 8.39 -5.37
N LYS A 185 -8.11 9.71 -5.20
CA LYS A 185 -8.39 10.34 -3.89
C LYS A 185 -9.78 9.96 -3.36
N LEU A 186 -10.82 9.92 -4.20
CA LEU A 186 -12.15 9.48 -3.79
C LEU A 186 -12.18 8.04 -3.31
N ARG A 187 -11.52 7.14 -4.04
CA ARG A 187 -11.40 5.74 -3.63
C ARG A 187 -10.70 5.60 -2.30
N ALA A 188 -9.61 6.33 -2.11
CA ALA A 188 -8.86 6.32 -0.85
C ALA A 188 -9.71 6.81 0.33
N LEU A 189 -10.50 7.89 0.16
CA LEU A 189 -11.41 8.36 1.21
C LEU A 189 -12.50 7.34 1.55
N ALA A 190 -13.08 6.67 0.55
CA ALA A 190 -14.08 5.63 0.77
C ALA A 190 -13.54 4.44 1.57
N ILE A 191 -12.28 4.04 1.29
CA ILE A 191 -11.61 2.97 2.05
C ILE A 191 -11.39 3.39 3.50
N MET A 192 -10.96 4.64 3.71
CA MET A 192 -10.72 5.18 5.05
C MET A 192 -12.01 5.27 5.86
N GLU A 193 -13.10 5.74 5.25
CA GLU A 193 -14.41 5.82 5.89
C GLU A 193 -14.90 4.44 6.34
N ASN A 194 -14.80 3.44 5.47
CA ASN A 194 -15.14 2.07 5.82
C ASN A 194 -14.27 1.48 6.94
N ALA A 195 -12.98 1.82 6.99
CA ALA A 195 -12.08 1.35 8.04
C ALA A 195 -12.33 2.02 9.41
N ILE A 196 -12.98 3.19 9.41
CA ILE A 196 -13.34 3.93 10.65
C ILE A 196 -14.71 3.48 11.18
N GLN A 197 -15.63 3.12 10.29
CA GLN A 197 -16.99 2.72 10.66
C GLN A 197 -17.12 1.22 11.02
N GLY A 198 -16.17 0.37 10.64
CA GLY A 198 -16.12 -1.07 10.91
C GLY A 198 -15.33 -1.43 12.13
#